data_4fd2aacf98a05d6609fb1ccc51e47fa5
#
_entry.id   4fd2aacf98a05d6609fb1ccc51e47fa5
#
_cell.length_a   1.000
_cell.length_b   1.000
_cell.length_c   1.000
_cell.angle_alpha   90.00
_cell.angle_beta   90.00
_cell.angle_gamma   90.00
#
_symmetry.space_group_name_H-M   'P 1'
#
loop_
_entity.id
_entity.type
_entity.pdbx_description
1 polymer ?
#
loop_
_entity_poly.entity_id
_entity_poly.type
_entity_poly.pdbx_seq_one_letter_code
_entity_poly.pdbx_strand_id
1 'polypeptide(L)'
;MKPIGTVRNDESGTWIVLEPEYIPGLEALEGFSHINVIWWFSGHDREKDRSVLRTEKPYRDGPGVMGVFATRSPLRPNPIALTAAEIIHTDQEKGLIRVTFLDAYNGTPVLDIKPYTPSLD
;
A
#
# COMPACT_ATOMS: atom_id res chain seq x y z
N MET A 1 -15.62 2.29 1.35
CA MET A 1 -14.66 1.25 0.92
C MET A 1 -14.23 0.44 2.13
N LYS A 2 -14.28 -0.87 2.01
CA LYS A 2 -14.00 -1.76 3.14
C LYS A 2 -12.57 -2.30 3.05
N PRO A 3 -11.73 -2.07 4.07
CA PRO A 3 -10.38 -2.63 4.09
C PRO A 3 -10.40 -4.16 4.14
N ILE A 4 -9.45 -4.78 3.45
CA ILE A 4 -9.31 -6.24 3.47
C ILE A 4 -8.40 -6.73 4.59
N GLY A 5 -7.65 -5.83 5.19
CA GLY A 5 -6.72 -6.17 6.27
C GLY A 5 -5.98 -4.96 6.76
N THR A 6 -4.92 -5.20 7.51
CA THR A 6 -4.08 -4.16 8.10
C THR A 6 -2.61 -4.50 7.96
N VAL A 7 -1.77 -3.47 8.09
CA VAL A 7 -0.31 -3.62 8.11
C VAL A 7 0.14 -3.88 9.54
N ARG A 8 1.06 -4.81 9.72
CA ARG A 8 1.77 -5.05 10.97
C ARG A 8 3.27 -4.97 10.72
N ASN A 9 3.93 -4.03 11.38
CA ASN A 9 5.38 -3.88 11.38
C ASN A 9 5.89 -4.16 12.78
N ASP A 10 6.73 -5.19 12.93
CA ASP A 10 7.32 -5.53 14.21
C ASP A 10 8.70 -6.15 14.01
N GLU A 11 9.30 -6.69 15.08
CA GLU A 11 10.62 -7.31 15.02
C GLU A 11 10.69 -8.50 14.07
N SER A 12 9.57 -9.19 13.82
CA SER A 12 9.52 -10.33 12.92
C SER A 12 9.46 -9.92 11.45
N GLY A 13 9.22 -8.64 11.16
CA GLY A 13 9.17 -8.11 9.81
C GLY A 13 7.91 -7.31 9.52
N THR A 14 7.65 -7.14 8.23
CA THR A 14 6.48 -6.42 7.74
C THR A 14 5.46 -7.42 7.21
N TRP A 15 4.25 -7.31 7.71
CA TRP A 15 3.18 -8.26 7.42
C TRP A 15 1.92 -7.55 6.99
N ILE A 16 1.17 -8.19 6.10
CA ILE A 16 -0.22 -7.84 5.83
C ILE A 16 -1.07 -8.90 6.51
N VAL A 17 -1.97 -8.47 7.37
CA VAL A 17 -2.86 -9.35 8.13
C VAL A 17 -4.27 -9.19 7.57
N LEU A 18 -4.76 -10.21 6.89
CA LEU A 18 -6.09 -10.16 6.27
C LEU A 18 -7.19 -10.42 7.28
N GLU A 19 -8.33 -9.77 7.05
CA GLU A 19 -9.55 -10.12 7.76
C GLU A 19 -9.95 -11.55 7.34
N PRO A 20 -10.45 -12.38 8.27
CA PRO A 20 -10.74 -13.78 7.99
C PRO A 20 -11.60 -14.03 6.75
N GLU A 21 -12.57 -13.16 6.50
CA GLU A 21 -13.47 -13.32 5.35
C GLU A 21 -12.78 -13.20 4.00
N TYR A 22 -11.59 -12.59 3.95
CA TYR A 22 -10.85 -12.38 2.70
C TYR A 22 -9.69 -13.35 2.51
N ILE A 23 -9.44 -14.24 3.46
CA ILE A 23 -8.34 -15.21 3.37
C ILE A 23 -8.40 -16.06 2.10
N PRO A 24 -9.57 -16.52 1.64
CA PRO A 24 -9.63 -17.29 0.39
C PRO A 24 -9.06 -16.57 -0.83
N GLY A 25 -8.97 -15.25 -0.79
CA GLY A 25 -8.37 -14.46 -1.86
C GLY A 25 -6.86 -14.68 -2.05
N LEU A 26 -6.20 -15.34 -1.10
CA LEU A 26 -4.76 -15.64 -1.19
C LEU A 26 -4.43 -16.84 -2.09
N GLU A 27 -5.43 -17.60 -2.50
CA GLU A 27 -5.17 -18.82 -3.28
C GLU A 27 -4.35 -18.46 -4.52
N ALA A 28 -3.26 -19.22 -4.73
CA ALA A 28 -2.32 -19.07 -5.83
C ALA A 28 -1.43 -17.81 -5.79
N LEU A 29 -1.54 -16.98 -4.76
CA LEU A 29 -0.69 -15.78 -4.67
C LEU A 29 0.79 -16.13 -4.53
N GLU A 30 1.12 -17.28 -3.95
CA GLU A 30 2.51 -17.73 -3.80
C GLU A 30 3.21 -17.97 -5.14
N GLY A 31 2.47 -18.01 -6.24
CA GLY A 31 3.07 -18.09 -7.57
C GLY A 31 3.69 -16.81 -8.07
N PHE A 32 3.51 -15.70 -7.35
CA PHE A 32 4.04 -14.39 -7.71
C PHE A 32 5.16 -13.99 -6.77
N SER A 33 6.17 -13.30 -7.31
CA SER A 33 7.27 -12.81 -6.48
C SER A 33 6.96 -11.47 -5.83
N HIS A 34 6.13 -10.66 -6.48
CA HIS A 34 5.81 -9.30 -6.03
C HIS A 34 4.33 -9.03 -6.11
N ILE A 35 3.87 -8.13 -5.25
CA ILE A 35 2.50 -7.65 -5.23
C ILE A 35 2.45 -6.13 -5.20
N ASN A 36 1.38 -5.58 -5.75
CA ASN A 36 1.01 -4.18 -5.55
C ASN A 36 0.07 -4.12 -4.37
N VAL A 37 0.47 -3.41 -3.31
CA VAL A 37 -0.35 -3.21 -2.13
C VAL A 37 -0.96 -1.82 -2.20
N ILE A 38 -2.27 -1.75 -2.13
CA ILE A 38 -3.03 -0.49 -2.12
C ILE A 38 -3.50 -0.28 -0.69
N TRP A 39 -3.09 0.84 -0.08
CA TRP A 39 -3.35 1.10 1.32
C TRP A 39 -3.70 2.56 1.55
N TRP A 40 -4.17 2.89 2.76
CA TRP A 40 -4.71 4.19 3.10
C TRP A 40 -3.72 5.00 3.92
N PHE A 41 -3.48 6.26 3.52
CA PHE A 41 -2.67 7.18 4.32
C PHE A 41 -3.51 7.72 5.49
N SER A 42 -3.63 6.93 6.56
CA SER A 42 -4.54 7.22 7.68
C SER A 42 -4.32 8.58 8.35
N GLY A 43 -3.09 9.08 8.36
CA GLY A 43 -2.79 10.37 8.94
C GLY A 43 -3.11 11.56 8.04
N HIS A 44 -3.57 11.33 6.81
CA HIS A 44 -3.73 12.38 5.81
C HIS A 44 -5.12 12.44 5.19
N ASP A 45 -6.14 11.88 5.85
CA ASP A 45 -7.50 11.92 5.33
C ASP A 45 -8.29 13.14 5.82
N ARG A 46 -7.61 14.15 6.35
CA ARG A 46 -8.22 15.41 6.76
C ARG A 46 -8.49 16.29 5.54
N GLU A 47 -9.52 17.14 5.63
CA GLU A 47 -9.88 18.04 4.55
C GLU A 47 -8.72 18.89 4.07
N LYS A 48 -7.91 19.42 4.98
CA LYS A 48 -6.75 20.23 4.65
C LYS A 48 -5.77 19.48 3.75
N ASP A 49 -5.46 18.23 4.08
CA ASP A 49 -4.52 17.41 3.31
C ASP A 49 -5.13 16.98 1.98
N ARG A 50 -6.42 16.71 1.96
CA ARG A 50 -7.13 16.28 0.76
C ARG A 50 -7.39 17.42 -0.24
N SER A 51 -7.25 18.65 0.19
CA SER A 51 -7.42 19.82 -0.68
C SER A 51 -6.16 20.21 -1.44
N VAL A 52 -5.02 19.58 -1.14
CA VAL A 52 -3.76 19.87 -1.81
C VAL A 52 -3.77 19.29 -3.22
N LEU A 53 -3.55 20.13 -4.22
CA LEU A 53 -3.53 19.73 -5.63
C LEU A 53 -2.16 19.91 -6.28
N ARG A 54 -1.29 20.70 -5.65
CA ARG A 54 0.06 21.00 -6.15
C ARG A 54 1.05 20.93 -4.99
N THR A 55 2.27 20.53 -5.29
CA THR A 55 3.34 20.51 -4.31
C THR A 55 4.61 21.08 -4.93
N GLU A 56 5.42 21.78 -4.12
CA GLU A 56 6.65 22.39 -4.58
C GLU A 56 7.82 21.44 -4.35
N LYS A 57 8.68 21.35 -5.37
CA LYS A 57 9.93 20.57 -5.30
C LYS A 57 9.77 19.18 -4.69
N PRO A 58 8.79 18.38 -5.16
CA PRO A 58 8.57 17.04 -4.60
C PRO A 58 9.72 16.09 -4.93
N TYR A 59 10.47 16.37 -6.00
CA TYR A 59 11.60 15.57 -6.42
C TYR A 59 12.81 16.46 -6.67
N ARG A 60 13.98 15.95 -6.31
CA ARG A 60 15.24 16.69 -6.37
C ARG A 60 15.54 17.29 -7.75
N ASP A 61 15.34 16.49 -8.79
CA ASP A 61 15.67 16.86 -10.18
C ASP A 61 14.43 17.15 -11.03
N GLY A 62 13.28 17.30 -10.39
CA GLY A 62 12.03 17.54 -11.08
C GLY A 62 11.70 19.02 -11.19
N PRO A 63 10.55 19.34 -11.80
CA PRO A 63 10.02 20.70 -11.85
C PRO A 63 9.83 21.30 -10.46
N GLY A 64 9.86 22.63 -10.33
CA GLY A 64 9.66 23.30 -9.06
C GLY A 64 8.27 23.11 -8.47
N VAL A 65 7.26 22.97 -9.32
CA VAL A 65 5.87 22.72 -8.89
C VAL A 65 5.33 21.55 -9.71
N MET A 66 4.66 20.62 -9.02
CA MET A 66 4.01 19.48 -9.67
C MET A 66 2.60 19.30 -9.12
N GLY A 67 1.68 18.92 -9.99
CA GLY A 67 0.36 18.44 -9.55
C GLY A 67 0.52 17.15 -8.76
N VAL A 68 -0.35 16.94 -7.78
CA VAL A 68 -0.22 15.76 -6.88
C VAL A 68 -0.38 14.45 -7.62
N PHE A 69 -1.08 14.42 -8.77
CA PHE A 69 -1.23 13.21 -9.55
C PHE A 69 0.06 12.79 -10.27
N ALA A 70 1.04 13.68 -10.34
CA ALA A 70 2.38 13.37 -10.84
C ALA A 70 3.33 12.97 -9.72
N THR A 71 2.83 12.78 -8.50
CA THR A 71 3.60 12.44 -7.32
C THR A 71 2.95 11.29 -6.56
N ARG A 72 3.65 10.78 -5.58
CA ARG A 72 3.13 9.80 -4.62
C ARG A 72 2.92 10.40 -3.24
N SER A 73 2.75 11.72 -3.18
CA SER A 73 2.50 12.43 -1.92
C SER A 73 1.22 11.95 -1.25
N PRO A 74 1.21 11.84 0.08
CA PRO A 74 -0.02 11.54 0.82
C PRO A 74 -1.02 12.72 0.81
N LEU A 75 -0.53 13.94 0.52
CA LEU A 75 -1.38 15.13 0.44
C LEU A 75 -2.04 15.14 -0.93
N ARG A 76 -3.23 14.59 -1.03
CA ARG A 76 -3.97 14.42 -2.28
C ARG A 76 -5.45 14.22 -2.00
N PRO A 77 -6.33 14.39 -3.02
CA PRO A 77 -7.79 14.28 -2.80
C PRO A 77 -8.23 12.98 -2.15
N ASN A 78 -7.65 11.84 -2.57
CA ASN A 78 -7.91 10.56 -1.93
C ASN A 78 -6.56 10.00 -1.47
N PRO A 79 -6.32 9.91 -0.15
CA PRO A 79 -5.02 9.52 0.38
C PRO A 79 -4.79 8.00 0.26
N ILE A 80 -4.72 7.54 -0.97
CA ILE A 80 -4.50 6.13 -1.32
C ILE A 80 -3.06 5.96 -1.74
N ALA A 81 -2.39 5.00 -1.15
CA ALA A 81 -0.99 4.68 -1.43
C ALA A 81 -0.89 3.40 -2.24
N LEU A 82 0.20 3.28 -3.00
CA LEU A 82 0.54 2.09 -3.76
C LEU A 82 2.00 1.75 -3.49
N THR A 83 2.25 0.52 -3.08
CA THR A 83 3.60 0.01 -2.89
C THR A 83 3.76 -1.33 -3.60
N ALA A 84 4.77 -1.44 -4.44
CA ALA A 84 5.18 -2.73 -5.00
C ALA A 84 6.12 -3.39 -3.99
N ALA A 85 5.75 -4.56 -3.49
CA ALA A 85 6.50 -5.24 -2.44
C ALA A 85 6.82 -6.68 -2.86
N GLU A 86 8.02 -7.14 -2.50
CA GLU A 86 8.39 -8.53 -2.70
C GLU A 86 7.76 -9.41 -1.63
N ILE A 87 7.17 -10.52 -2.05
CA ILE A 87 6.60 -11.50 -1.12
C ILE A 87 7.73 -12.35 -0.55
N ILE A 88 7.85 -12.40 0.78
CA ILE A 88 8.79 -13.30 1.44
C ILE A 88 8.09 -14.61 1.77
N HIS A 89 6.85 -14.54 2.26
CA HIS A 89 6.13 -15.72 2.73
C HIS A 89 4.63 -15.42 2.76
N THR A 90 3.83 -16.43 2.46
CA THR A 90 2.38 -16.38 2.63
C THR A 90 1.95 -17.53 3.53
N ASP A 91 1.09 -17.23 4.49
CA ASP A 91 0.43 -18.22 5.33
C ASP A 91 -1.05 -18.18 4.99
N GLN A 92 -1.46 -19.10 4.12
CA GLN A 92 -2.83 -19.13 3.61
C GLN A 92 -3.85 -19.49 4.69
N GLU A 93 -3.43 -20.25 5.68
CA GLU A 93 -4.32 -20.66 6.76
C GLU A 93 -4.65 -19.49 7.69
N LYS A 94 -3.64 -18.70 8.04
CA LYS A 94 -3.79 -17.57 8.96
C LYS A 94 -4.09 -16.26 8.27
N GLY A 95 -3.98 -16.21 6.94
CA GLY A 95 -4.21 -14.96 6.20
C GLY A 95 -3.10 -13.93 6.38
N LEU A 96 -1.84 -14.39 6.41
CA LEU A 96 -0.68 -13.53 6.60
C LEU A 96 0.18 -13.49 5.34
N ILE A 97 0.63 -12.31 4.97
CA ILE A 97 1.60 -12.12 3.89
C ILE A 97 2.77 -11.34 4.45
N ARG A 98 3.96 -11.95 4.45
CA ARG A 98 5.18 -11.25 4.82
C ARG A 98 5.81 -10.65 3.56
N VAL A 99 6.12 -9.36 3.61
CA VAL A 99 6.72 -8.62 2.50
C VAL A 99 8.04 -7.99 2.94
N THR A 100 8.88 -7.62 1.98
CA THR A 100 10.19 -7.02 2.27
C THR A 100 10.07 -5.65 2.91
N PHE A 101 9.10 -4.85 2.44
CA PHE A 101 8.96 -3.48 2.92
C PHE A 101 7.59 -2.90 2.59
N LEU A 102 7.06 -2.14 3.53
CA LEU A 102 5.85 -1.34 3.33
C LEU A 102 5.96 -0.13 4.27
N ASP A 103 6.06 1.07 3.68
CA ASP A 103 6.23 2.30 4.45
C ASP A 103 4.91 2.79 5.02
N ALA A 104 4.35 1.99 5.91
CA ALA A 104 3.06 2.25 6.54
C ALA A 104 3.14 1.95 8.03
N TYR A 105 2.38 2.71 8.82
CA TYR A 105 2.31 2.48 10.26
C TYR A 105 1.51 1.22 10.59
N ASN A 106 1.77 0.66 11.77
CA ASN A 106 0.97 -0.44 12.30
C ASN A 106 -0.51 -0.07 12.31
N GLY A 107 -1.35 -1.01 11.90
CA GLY A 107 -2.78 -0.79 11.87
C GLY A 107 -3.28 -0.07 10.62
N THR A 108 -2.39 0.34 9.72
CA THR A 108 -2.79 0.99 8.47
C THR A 108 -3.72 0.07 7.66
N PRO A 109 -4.88 0.56 7.21
CA PRO A 109 -5.78 -0.24 6.41
C PRO A 109 -5.19 -0.60 5.06
N VAL A 110 -5.28 -1.87 4.68
CA VAL A 110 -4.97 -2.35 3.34
C VAL A 110 -6.27 -2.47 2.58
N LEU A 111 -6.34 -1.83 1.42
CA LEU A 111 -7.57 -1.75 0.64
C LEU A 111 -7.67 -2.86 -0.41
N ASP A 112 -6.53 -3.22 -1.01
CA ASP A 112 -6.50 -4.23 -2.06
C ASP A 112 -5.07 -4.74 -2.26
N ILE A 113 -4.96 -5.91 -2.85
CA ILE A 113 -3.69 -6.52 -3.24
C ILE A 113 -3.86 -7.06 -4.64
N LYS A 114 -2.90 -6.75 -5.51
CA LYS A 114 -2.86 -7.27 -6.88
C LYS A 114 -1.47 -7.83 -7.15
N PRO A 115 -1.36 -8.90 -7.93
CA PRO A 115 -0.03 -9.37 -8.32
C PRO A 115 0.65 -8.28 -9.17
N TYR A 116 1.94 -8.10 -8.95
CA TYR A 116 2.73 -7.22 -9.80
C TYR A 116 3.10 -7.97 -11.08
N THR A 117 2.72 -7.41 -12.22
CA THR A 117 3.05 -7.97 -13.52
C THR A 117 3.71 -6.87 -14.37
N PRO A 118 5.01 -6.99 -14.71
CA PRO A 118 5.72 -5.93 -15.42
C PRO A 118 5.07 -5.55 -16.75
N SER A 119 4.35 -6.46 -17.40
CA SER A 119 3.68 -6.17 -18.66
C SER A 119 2.43 -5.31 -18.50
N LEU A 120 1.89 -5.19 -17.30
CA LEU A 120 0.69 -4.41 -17.02
C LEU A 120 0.97 -3.17 -16.16
N ASP A 121 2.08 -3.19 -15.45
CA ASP A 121 2.45 -2.11 -14.48
C ASP A 121 3.65 -1.23 -14.95
#